data_a9238b6ce8a28b5f04b60db7458c0a78
#
_entry.id   a9238b6ce8a28b5f04b60db7458c0a78
#
_cell.length_a   1.000
_cell.length_b   1.000
_cell.length_c   1.000
_cell.angle_alpha   90.00
_cell.angle_beta   90.00
_cell.angle_gamma   90.00
#
_symmetry.space_group_name_H-M   'P 1'
#
loop_
_entity.id
_entity.type
_entity.pdbx_description
1 polymer ?
#
loop_
_entity_poly.entity_id
_entity_poly.type
_entity_poly.pdbx_seq_one_letter_code
_entity_poly.pdbx_strand_id
1 'polypeptide(L)'
;EEMSVEERLAYTEEVEVLIAYKNGMFREKSPFLSRCAFDELFMDAEKGKTFFFSPLHYLERNFGYLIFVDSRFPVRNPLYISWLIYMGHSVENIRTQNMLRNAMERLDDMYIKDSLTGAYNRFGMERFFVDIRRKCLMSGGYLQMSFVDVDGLKDINDTYGHEEGDRIINAVASLLKN
;
A
#
# COMPACT_ATOMS: atom_id res chain seq x y z
N GLU A 1 1.20 15.12 -6.24
CA GLU A 1 1.61 15.46 -7.64
C GLU A 1 0.60 14.77 -8.56
N GLU A 2 -0.19 15.56 -9.29
CA GLU A 2 -1.08 15.05 -10.32
C GLU A 2 -0.22 14.73 -11.56
N MET A 3 -0.15 13.46 -11.92
CA MET A 3 0.48 13.02 -13.17
C MET A 3 -0.20 13.70 -14.36
N SER A 4 0.58 14.19 -15.32
CA SER A 4 0.06 14.77 -16.56
C SER A 4 -0.76 13.74 -17.34
N VAL A 5 -1.65 14.21 -18.24
CA VAL A 5 -2.46 13.31 -19.09
C VAL A 5 -1.57 12.44 -19.99
N GLU A 6 -0.41 12.93 -20.40
CA GLU A 6 0.56 12.18 -21.21
C GLU A 6 1.26 11.08 -20.41
N GLU A 7 1.55 11.30 -19.11
CA GLU A 7 2.10 10.26 -18.22
C GLU A 7 1.09 9.16 -17.89
N ARG A 8 -0.22 9.47 -17.94
CA ARG A 8 -1.30 8.46 -17.74
C ARG A 8 -1.46 7.51 -18.92
N LEU A 9 -1.00 7.91 -20.11
CA LEU A 9 -1.07 7.13 -21.34
C LEU A 9 0.23 6.41 -21.68
N ALA A 10 1.33 6.69 -20.97
CA ALA A 10 2.61 6.01 -21.17
C ALA A 10 2.52 4.56 -20.66
N TYR A 11 2.53 3.63 -21.60
CA TYR A 11 2.70 2.21 -21.27
C TYR A 11 4.14 1.98 -20.80
N THR A 12 4.29 1.34 -19.67
CA THR A 12 5.62 0.92 -19.19
C THR A 12 6.21 -0.12 -20.16
N GLU A 13 7.53 -0.06 -20.38
CA GLU A 13 8.23 -1.07 -21.19
C GLU A 13 8.23 -2.45 -20.53
N GLU A 14 7.96 -2.50 -19.23
CA GLU A 14 7.90 -3.70 -18.41
C GLU A 14 6.46 -4.00 -17.99
N VAL A 15 6.06 -5.26 -18.13
CA VAL A 15 4.74 -5.77 -17.77
C VAL A 15 4.90 -6.87 -16.72
N GLU A 16 4.28 -6.69 -15.56
CA GLU A 16 4.26 -7.72 -14.51
C GLU A 16 3.13 -8.72 -14.79
N VAL A 17 3.45 -10.02 -14.85
CA VAL A 17 2.45 -11.08 -14.91
C VAL A 17 1.96 -11.38 -13.50
N LEU A 18 0.78 -10.92 -13.16
CA LEU A 18 0.17 -11.14 -11.85
C LEU A 18 -0.34 -12.57 -11.69
N ILE A 19 -0.97 -13.11 -12.73
CA ILE A 19 -1.56 -14.45 -12.73
C ILE A 19 -1.36 -15.06 -14.11
N ALA A 20 -0.77 -16.26 -14.16
CA ALA A 20 -0.70 -17.07 -15.36
C ALA A 20 -1.31 -18.45 -15.10
N TYR A 21 -2.15 -18.93 -16.03
CA TYR A 21 -2.77 -20.26 -15.99
C TYR A 21 -2.46 -21.02 -17.28
N LYS A 22 -1.81 -22.17 -17.16
CA LYS A 22 -1.47 -23.03 -18.30
C LYS A 22 -1.60 -24.50 -17.89
N ASN A 23 -2.23 -25.32 -18.72
CA ASN A 23 -2.35 -26.78 -18.55
C ASN A 23 -2.95 -27.22 -17.18
N GLY A 24 -3.97 -26.51 -16.73
CA GLY A 24 -4.65 -26.85 -15.47
C GLY A 24 -3.94 -26.35 -14.19
N MET A 25 -2.82 -25.63 -14.32
CA MET A 25 -2.05 -25.13 -13.18
C MET A 25 -1.87 -23.63 -13.23
N PHE A 26 -1.98 -22.99 -12.05
CA PHE A 26 -1.54 -21.61 -11.86
C PHE A 26 -0.02 -21.57 -11.73
N ARG A 27 0.60 -20.60 -12.35
CA ARG A 27 2.00 -20.24 -12.13
C ARG A 27 2.04 -19.02 -11.22
N GLU A 28 2.93 -19.07 -10.24
CA GLU A 28 3.20 -17.96 -9.34
C GLU A 28 3.81 -16.77 -10.10
N LYS A 29 3.67 -15.58 -9.48
CA LYS A 29 4.25 -14.32 -9.96
C LYS A 29 5.65 -14.54 -10.54
N SER A 30 5.80 -14.26 -11.83
CA SER A 30 7.12 -14.05 -12.39
C SER A 30 7.43 -12.57 -12.32
N PRO A 31 8.56 -12.16 -11.72
CA PRO A 31 8.95 -10.77 -11.77
C PRO A 31 9.26 -10.41 -13.21
N PHE A 32 8.62 -9.37 -13.69
CA PHE A 32 8.89 -8.65 -14.93
C PHE A 32 9.14 -9.51 -16.18
N LEU A 33 8.11 -9.62 -17.00
CA LEU A 33 8.28 -10.02 -18.37
C LEU A 33 8.67 -8.80 -19.19
N SER A 34 9.94 -8.71 -19.59
CA SER A 34 10.33 -7.86 -20.70
C SER A 34 9.58 -8.30 -21.98
N ARG A 35 9.46 -7.44 -22.99
CA ARG A 35 8.87 -7.80 -24.29
C ARG A 35 9.37 -9.14 -24.84
N CYS A 36 10.63 -9.51 -24.56
CA CYS A 36 11.25 -10.76 -25.02
C CYS A 36 10.77 -12.00 -24.27
N ALA A 37 10.41 -11.90 -22.99
CA ALA A 37 9.96 -13.06 -22.19
C ALA A 37 8.51 -13.47 -22.51
N PHE A 38 7.73 -12.61 -23.17
CA PHE A 38 6.42 -12.97 -23.71
C PHE A 38 6.56 -14.05 -24.80
N ASP A 39 7.58 -13.95 -25.64
CA ASP A 39 7.86 -14.90 -26.69
C ASP A 39 8.22 -16.28 -26.12
N GLU A 40 9.05 -16.34 -25.09
CA GLU A 40 9.45 -17.60 -24.45
C GLU A 40 8.32 -18.33 -23.72
N LEU A 41 7.38 -17.59 -23.12
CA LEU A 41 6.26 -18.17 -22.39
C LEU A 41 5.14 -18.72 -23.30
N PHE A 42 4.96 -18.11 -24.46
CA PHE A 42 3.78 -18.34 -25.29
C PHE A 42 4.09 -18.82 -26.71
N MET A 43 5.32 -18.68 -27.20
CA MET A 43 5.71 -19.14 -28.55
C MET A 43 6.24 -20.56 -28.52
N ASP A 44 5.42 -21.53 -28.94
CA ASP A 44 5.89 -22.80 -29.45
C ASP A 44 6.19 -22.60 -30.95
N ALA A 45 7.43 -22.79 -31.35
CA ALA A 45 7.92 -22.43 -32.69
C ALA A 45 7.26 -23.22 -33.87
N GLU A 46 6.50 -24.27 -33.59
CA GLU A 46 5.98 -25.17 -34.63
C GLU A 46 4.51 -24.94 -35.02
N LYS A 47 3.73 -24.18 -34.23
CA LYS A 47 2.32 -23.92 -34.53
C LYS A 47 1.97 -22.46 -34.27
N GLY A 48 1.36 -21.83 -35.28
CA GLY A 48 0.80 -20.49 -35.10
C GLY A 48 -0.22 -20.46 -33.96
N LYS A 49 -0.18 -19.42 -33.10
CA LYS A 49 -1.06 -19.22 -31.97
C LYS A 49 -1.96 -18.00 -32.17
N THR A 50 -3.15 -18.06 -31.63
CA THR A 50 -4.08 -16.94 -31.61
C THR A 50 -4.05 -16.29 -30.24
N PHE A 51 -3.80 -14.98 -30.19
CA PHE A 51 -3.82 -14.19 -28.98
C PHE A 51 -5.03 -13.27 -28.95
N PHE A 52 -5.69 -13.24 -27.80
CA PHE A 52 -6.80 -12.33 -27.53
C PHE A 52 -6.40 -11.39 -26.40
N PHE A 53 -6.21 -10.12 -26.72
CA PHE A 53 -5.86 -9.09 -25.76
C PHE A 53 -7.11 -8.33 -25.32
N SER A 54 -7.35 -8.24 -24.04
CA SER A 54 -8.47 -7.50 -23.48
C SER A 54 -7.96 -6.55 -22.42
N PRO A 55 -8.05 -5.23 -22.62
CA PRO A 55 -7.66 -4.28 -21.62
C PRO A 55 -8.60 -4.38 -20.40
N LEU A 56 -8.03 -4.38 -19.21
CA LEU A 56 -8.75 -4.25 -17.97
C LEU A 56 -8.66 -2.80 -17.52
N HIS A 57 -9.76 -2.07 -17.66
CA HIS A 57 -9.78 -0.64 -17.35
C HIS A 57 -11.07 -0.24 -16.63
N TYR A 58 -11.03 0.92 -16.00
CA TYR A 58 -12.19 1.62 -15.47
C TYR A 58 -12.11 3.08 -15.87
N LEU A 59 -13.06 3.56 -16.67
CA LEU A 59 -13.01 4.87 -17.31
C LEU A 59 -11.66 5.07 -18.02
N GLU A 60 -10.92 6.11 -17.68
CA GLU A 60 -9.62 6.44 -18.28
C GLU A 60 -8.43 5.68 -17.65
N ARG A 61 -8.68 4.90 -16.58
CA ARG A 61 -7.62 4.19 -15.88
C ARG A 61 -7.45 2.77 -16.41
N ASN A 62 -6.25 2.46 -16.84
CA ASN A 62 -5.86 1.11 -17.24
C ASN A 62 -5.22 0.38 -16.04
N PHE A 63 -5.68 -0.85 -15.78
CA PHE A 63 -5.15 -1.74 -14.74
C PHE A 63 -4.24 -2.82 -15.30
N GLY A 64 -4.23 -2.99 -16.61
CA GLY A 64 -3.47 -4.02 -17.30
C GLY A 64 -4.26 -4.72 -18.38
N TYR A 65 -3.87 -5.95 -18.70
CA TYR A 65 -4.44 -6.73 -19.78
C TYR A 65 -4.71 -8.16 -19.37
N LEU A 66 -5.80 -8.71 -19.89
CA LEU A 66 -6.05 -10.15 -19.91
C LEU A 66 -5.66 -10.68 -21.28
N ILE A 67 -4.83 -11.71 -21.30
CA ILE A 67 -4.35 -12.33 -22.52
C ILE A 67 -4.81 -13.77 -22.54
N PHE A 68 -5.58 -14.14 -23.56
CA PHE A 68 -6.01 -15.51 -23.80
C PHE A 68 -5.25 -16.04 -25.00
N VAL A 69 -4.66 -17.22 -24.87
CA VAL A 69 -3.91 -17.89 -25.92
C VAL A 69 -4.68 -19.11 -26.38
N ASP A 70 -4.94 -19.24 -27.67
CA ASP A 70 -5.68 -20.33 -28.33
C ASP A 70 -7.06 -20.60 -27.69
N SER A 71 -7.66 -19.58 -27.10
CA SER A 71 -8.95 -19.67 -26.43
C SER A 71 -10.06 -18.98 -27.22
N ARG A 72 -11.16 -19.69 -27.39
CA ARG A 72 -12.39 -19.14 -27.98
C ARG A 72 -13.32 -18.52 -26.95
N PHE A 73 -12.95 -18.54 -25.65
CA PHE A 73 -13.77 -18.05 -24.57
C PHE A 73 -14.22 -16.59 -24.76
N PRO A 74 -13.35 -15.62 -25.11
CA PRO A 74 -13.78 -14.23 -25.28
C PRO A 74 -14.82 -14.04 -26.41
N VAL A 75 -14.72 -14.85 -27.47
CA VAL A 75 -15.61 -14.75 -28.64
C VAL A 75 -16.93 -15.50 -28.43
N ARG A 76 -16.89 -16.64 -27.75
CA ARG A 76 -18.06 -17.52 -27.58
C ARG A 76 -18.92 -17.20 -26.38
N ASN A 77 -18.39 -16.46 -25.41
CA ASN A 77 -19.13 -16.12 -24.20
C ASN A 77 -19.78 -14.74 -24.34
N PRO A 78 -21.12 -14.67 -24.45
CA PRO A 78 -21.81 -13.39 -24.60
C PRO A 78 -21.69 -12.50 -23.36
N LEU A 79 -21.36 -13.05 -22.20
CA LEU A 79 -21.19 -12.31 -20.95
C LEU A 79 -19.75 -11.81 -20.74
N TYR A 80 -18.84 -12.12 -21.67
CA TYR A 80 -17.43 -11.80 -21.50
C TYR A 80 -17.16 -10.30 -21.29
N ILE A 81 -17.80 -9.46 -22.09
CA ILE A 81 -17.64 -7.99 -21.96
C ILE A 81 -18.19 -7.48 -20.62
N SER A 82 -19.37 -7.98 -20.22
CA SER A 82 -19.94 -7.62 -18.90
C SER A 82 -19.02 -8.04 -17.77
N TRP A 83 -18.46 -9.24 -17.85
CA TRP A 83 -17.49 -9.74 -16.87
C TRP A 83 -16.23 -8.87 -16.80
N LEU A 84 -15.67 -8.42 -17.93
CA LEU A 84 -14.54 -7.49 -17.99
C LEU A 84 -14.87 -6.16 -17.30
N ILE A 85 -16.04 -5.59 -17.59
CA ILE A 85 -16.51 -4.37 -16.96
C ILE A 85 -16.60 -4.54 -15.44
N TYR A 86 -17.23 -5.62 -14.97
CA TYR A 86 -17.34 -5.92 -13.54
C TYR A 86 -15.96 -6.10 -12.87
N MET A 87 -15.01 -6.73 -13.53
CA MET A 87 -13.64 -6.83 -13.02
C MET A 87 -12.99 -5.47 -12.89
N GLY A 88 -13.09 -4.59 -13.91
CA GLY A 88 -12.56 -3.23 -13.84
C GLY A 88 -13.15 -2.44 -12.67
N HIS A 89 -14.48 -2.50 -12.51
CA HIS A 89 -15.16 -1.89 -11.34
C HIS A 89 -14.67 -2.45 -10.00
N SER A 90 -14.49 -3.77 -9.93
CA SER A 90 -14.06 -4.44 -8.69
C SER A 90 -12.64 -4.03 -8.31
N VAL A 91 -11.73 -3.95 -9.26
CA VAL A 91 -10.35 -3.51 -9.03
C VAL A 91 -10.31 -2.06 -8.56
N GLU A 92 -11.07 -1.16 -9.22
CA GLU A 92 -11.15 0.25 -8.78
C GLU A 92 -11.78 0.39 -7.38
N ASN A 93 -12.80 -0.40 -7.06
CA ASN A 93 -13.41 -0.40 -5.75
C ASN A 93 -12.41 -0.81 -4.66
N ILE A 94 -11.67 -1.91 -4.86
CA ILE A 94 -10.63 -2.37 -3.94
C ILE A 94 -9.56 -1.29 -3.76
N ARG A 95 -9.12 -0.67 -4.86
CA ARG A 95 -8.15 0.41 -4.82
C ARG A 95 -8.65 1.60 -4.00
N THR A 96 -9.87 2.04 -4.26
CA THR A 96 -10.50 3.18 -3.55
C THR A 96 -10.66 2.88 -2.06
N GLN A 97 -11.09 1.67 -1.71
CA GLN A 97 -11.18 1.24 -0.31
C GLN A 97 -9.81 1.25 0.39
N ASN A 98 -8.77 0.77 -0.28
CA ASN A 98 -7.42 0.80 0.26
C ASN A 98 -6.90 2.24 0.44
N MET A 99 -7.16 3.13 -0.51
CA MET A 99 -6.80 4.55 -0.38
C MET A 99 -7.52 5.20 0.80
N LEU A 100 -8.82 4.96 0.94
CA LEU A 100 -9.62 5.48 2.05
C LEU A 100 -9.09 4.96 3.39
N ARG A 101 -8.84 3.66 3.47
CA ARG A 101 -8.27 3.03 4.68
C ARG A 101 -6.93 3.65 5.06
N ASN A 102 -6.02 3.80 4.11
CA ASN A 102 -4.71 4.44 4.36
C ASN A 102 -4.85 5.90 4.80
N ALA A 103 -5.81 6.64 4.23
CA ALA A 103 -6.09 8.01 4.66
C ALA A 103 -6.64 8.05 6.09
N MET A 104 -7.54 7.14 6.44
CA MET A 104 -8.07 7.03 7.81
C MET A 104 -6.99 6.66 8.82
N GLU A 105 -6.08 5.73 8.48
CA GLU A 105 -4.96 5.36 9.35
C GLU A 105 -4.01 6.55 9.59
N ARG A 106 -3.74 7.35 8.55
CA ARG A 106 -2.95 8.59 8.70
C ARG A 106 -3.62 9.63 9.59
N LEU A 107 -4.93 9.82 9.43
CA LEU A 107 -5.69 10.74 10.28
C LEU A 107 -5.71 10.26 11.74
N ASP A 108 -5.89 8.97 11.98
CA ASP A 108 -5.85 8.38 13.33
C ASP A 108 -4.45 8.60 13.95
N ASP A 109 -3.37 8.35 13.19
CA ASP A 109 -2.00 8.60 13.64
C ASP A 109 -1.76 10.07 14.00
N MET A 110 -2.23 11.02 13.19
CA MET A 110 -2.12 12.45 13.50
C MET A 110 -2.90 12.84 14.75
N TYR A 111 -4.00 12.15 15.03
CA TYR A 111 -4.83 12.43 16.21
C TYR A 111 -4.21 11.91 17.52
N ILE A 112 -3.51 10.75 17.48
CA ILE A 112 -2.99 10.07 18.67
C ILE A 112 -1.49 10.25 18.90
N LYS A 113 -0.76 10.85 17.96
CA LYS A 113 0.69 11.10 18.05
C LYS A 113 0.99 12.58 18.20
N ASP A 114 2.08 12.87 18.87
CA ASP A 114 2.68 14.19 18.94
C ASP A 114 3.46 14.47 17.65
N SER A 115 3.24 15.63 17.04
CA SER A 115 3.81 15.98 15.73
C SER A 115 5.32 16.17 15.74
N LEU A 116 5.89 16.57 16.87
CA LEU A 116 7.32 16.80 17.02
C LEU A 116 8.08 15.50 17.24
N THR A 117 7.63 14.71 18.19
CA THR A 117 8.35 13.52 18.66
C THR A 117 7.87 12.23 18.04
N GLY A 118 6.65 12.19 17.48
CA GLY A 118 5.99 10.97 17.02
C GLY A 118 5.68 9.97 18.17
N ALA A 119 5.83 10.38 19.43
CA ALA A 119 5.34 9.62 20.58
C ALA A 119 3.82 9.73 20.67
N TYR A 120 3.18 8.85 21.44
CA TYR A 120 1.76 9.00 21.70
C TYR A 120 1.51 10.27 22.51
N ASN A 121 0.58 11.10 22.03
CA ASN A 121 0.10 12.25 22.77
C ASN A 121 -0.87 11.80 23.89
N ARG A 122 -1.48 12.74 24.59
CA ARG A 122 -2.43 12.44 25.66
C ARG A 122 -3.58 11.53 25.20
N PHE A 123 -4.16 11.76 24.02
CA PHE A 123 -5.25 10.94 23.50
C PHE A 123 -4.79 9.51 23.16
N GLY A 124 -3.60 9.37 22.57
CA GLY A 124 -2.99 8.09 22.31
C GLY A 124 -2.70 7.33 23.60
N MET A 125 -2.16 7.99 24.62
CA MET A 125 -1.93 7.41 25.94
C MET A 125 -3.24 6.91 26.56
N GLU A 126 -4.27 7.74 26.62
CA GLU A 126 -5.58 7.37 27.19
C GLU A 126 -6.20 6.17 26.47
N ARG A 127 -6.10 6.14 25.12
CA ARG A 127 -6.63 5.03 24.29
C ARG A 127 -5.94 3.71 24.58
N PHE A 128 -4.62 3.69 24.64
CA PHE A 128 -3.86 2.44 24.80
C PHE A 128 -3.69 2.02 26.25
N PHE A 129 -3.76 2.95 27.19
CA PHE A 129 -3.59 2.65 28.62
C PHE A 129 -4.58 1.60 29.12
N VAL A 130 -5.84 1.68 28.68
CA VAL A 130 -6.89 0.73 29.08
C VAL A 130 -6.54 -0.69 28.67
N ASP A 131 -6.05 -0.86 27.45
CA ASP A 131 -5.70 -2.19 26.93
C ASP A 131 -4.42 -2.74 27.57
N ILE A 132 -3.41 -1.89 27.77
CA ILE A 132 -2.16 -2.26 28.46
C ILE A 132 -2.47 -2.67 29.90
N ARG A 133 -3.28 -1.89 30.61
CA ARG A 133 -3.71 -2.21 31.97
C ARG A 133 -4.45 -3.55 32.05
N ARG A 134 -5.38 -3.79 31.12
CA ARG A 134 -6.12 -5.06 31.04
C ARG A 134 -5.18 -6.25 30.82
N LYS A 135 -4.26 -6.16 29.87
CA LYS A 135 -3.26 -7.20 29.60
C LYS A 135 -2.39 -7.46 30.85
N CYS A 136 -1.94 -6.41 31.49
CA CYS A 136 -1.12 -6.51 32.70
C CYS A 136 -1.86 -7.23 33.84
N LEU A 137 -3.12 -6.89 34.10
CA LEU A 137 -3.95 -7.54 35.10
C LEU A 137 -4.19 -9.02 34.81
N MET A 138 -4.42 -9.37 33.52
CA MET A 138 -4.65 -10.76 33.12
C MET A 138 -3.40 -11.63 33.20
N SER A 139 -2.21 -11.05 33.01
CA SER A 139 -0.93 -11.75 33.11
C SER A 139 -0.34 -11.81 34.51
N GLY A 140 -0.97 -11.17 35.48
CA GLY A 140 -0.42 -11.04 36.84
C GLY A 140 0.85 -10.17 36.92
N GLY A 141 1.08 -9.34 35.91
CA GLY A 141 2.25 -8.47 35.81
C GLY A 141 2.05 -7.13 36.52
N TYR A 142 3.08 -6.30 36.45
CA TYR A 142 3.09 -4.94 37.00
C TYR A 142 3.11 -3.92 35.85
N LEU A 143 2.43 -2.80 36.07
CA LEU A 143 2.49 -1.62 35.19
C LEU A 143 3.19 -0.50 35.97
N GLN A 144 4.30 -0.02 35.43
CA GLN A 144 5.02 1.13 35.96
C GLN A 144 4.74 2.36 35.10
N MET A 145 4.51 3.49 35.71
CA MET A 145 4.37 4.78 35.03
C MET A 145 5.44 5.72 35.59
N SER A 146 6.10 6.44 34.71
CA SER A 146 7.12 7.44 35.04
C SER A 146 6.81 8.76 34.36
N PHE A 147 7.09 9.86 35.03
CA PHE A 147 7.07 11.19 34.41
C PHE A 147 8.52 11.63 34.17
N VAL A 148 8.78 12.13 33.00
CA VAL A 148 10.10 12.63 32.59
C VAL A 148 9.93 14.08 32.19
N ASP A 149 10.79 14.96 32.71
CA ASP A 149 10.85 16.37 32.36
C ASP A 149 12.27 16.75 31.96
N VAL A 150 12.41 17.79 31.15
CA VAL A 150 13.70 18.27 30.65
C VAL A 150 14.06 19.58 31.38
N ASP A 151 15.01 19.49 32.30
CA ASP A 151 15.49 20.65 33.05
C ASP A 151 16.20 21.65 32.11
N GLY A 152 15.95 22.94 32.34
CA GLY A 152 16.62 24.02 31.58
C GLY A 152 16.20 24.20 30.13
N LEU A 153 15.13 23.55 29.67
CA LEU A 153 14.67 23.68 28.28
C LEU A 153 14.33 25.13 27.90
N LYS A 154 13.84 25.92 28.86
CA LYS A 154 13.56 27.34 28.64
C LYS A 154 14.84 28.13 28.36
N ASP A 155 15.89 27.91 29.14
CA ASP A 155 17.17 28.61 28.98
C ASP A 155 17.83 28.27 27.63
N ILE A 156 17.65 27.03 27.19
CA ILE A 156 18.10 26.58 25.85
C ILE A 156 17.33 27.31 24.76
N ASN A 157 15.99 27.35 24.85
CA ASN A 157 15.17 28.07 23.90
C ASN A 157 15.52 29.56 23.83
N ASP A 158 15.72 30.19 24.98
CA ASP A 158 16.03 31.61 25.07
C ASP A 158 17.43 31.93 24.51
N THR A 159 18.37 30.97 24.63
CA THR A 159 19.78 31.16 24.19
C THR A 159 20.01 30.73 22.75
N TYR A 160 19.45 29.63 22.31
CA TYR A 160 19.74 28.95 21.03
C TYR A 160 18.54 28.89 20.06
N GLY A 161 17.38 29.33 20.51
CA GLY A 161 16.14 29.29 19.73
C GLY A 161 15.36 28.00 19.87
N HIS A 162 14.08 28.04 19.48
CA HIS A 162 13.13 26.93 19.61
C HIS A 162 13.52 25.69 18.81
N GLU A 163 14.22 25.84 17.70
CA GLU A 163 14.69 24.69 16.91
C GLU A 163 15.65 23.78 17.70
N GLU A 164 16.51 24.38 18.54
CA GLU A 164 17.42 23.59 19.36
C GLU A 164 16.70 22.91 20.51
N GLY A 165 15.71 23.58 21.14
CA GLY A 165 14.82 22.95 22.12
C GLY A 165 14.05 21.76 21.53
N ASP A 166 13.52 21.90 20.32
CA ASP A 166 12.83 20.82 19.59
C ASP A 166 13.76 19.62 19.31
N ARG A 167 15.03 19.88 19.00
CA ARG A 167 16.05 18.81 18.84
C ARG A 167 16.26 18.04 20.13
N ILE A 168 16.35 18.74 21.27
CA ILE A 168 16.52 18.10 22.57
C ILE A 168 15.30 17.26 22.93
N ILE A 169 14.09 17.78 22.74
CA ILE A 169 12.85 17.03 23.00
C ILE A 169 12.82 15.76 22.12
N ASN A 170 13.19 15.87 20.85
CA ASN A 170 13.27 14.72 19.95
C ASN A 170 14.33 13.69 20.39
N ALA A 171 15.49 14.15 20.86
CA ALA A 171 16.53 13.26 21.35
C ALA A 171 16.07 12.47 22.58
N VAL A 172 15.44 13.15 23.55
CA VAL A 172 14.87 12.51 24.75
C VAL A 172 13.78 11.52 24.36
N ALA A 173 12.83 11.92 23.49
CA ALA A 173 11.78 11.03 23.01
C ALA A 173 12.34 9.78 22.30
N SER A 174 13.44 9.92 21.56
CA SER A 174 14.09 8.80 20.88
C SER A 174 14.75 7.83 21.86
N LEU A 175 15.35 8.35 22.94
CA LEU A 175 15.91 7.51 24.02
C LEU A 175 14.85 6.73 24.78
N LEU A 176 13.66 7.31 24.98
CA LEU A 176 12.56 6.67 25.69
C LEU A 176 11.81 5.63 24.85
N LYS A 177 12.00 5.61 23.53
CA LYS A 177 11.36 4.63 22.63
C LYS A 177 12.13 3.30 22.50
N ASN A 178 13.41 3.28 22.89
CA ASN A 178 14.27 2.10 22.89
C ASN A 178 14.21 1.37 24.23
#